data_651668134f2c752b0fd27996cedf935c
#
_entry.id   651668134f2c752b0fd27996cedf935c
#
_cell.length_a   1.000
_cell.length_b   1.000
_cell.length_c   1.000
_cell.angle_alpha   90.00
_cell.angle_beta   90.00
_cell.angle_gamma   90.00
#
_symmetry.space_group_name_H-M   'P 1'
#
loop_
_entity.id
_entity.type
_entity.pdbx_description
1 polymer ?
#
loop_
_entity_poly.entity_id
_entity_poly.type
_entity_poly.pdbx_seq_one_letter_code
_entity_poly.pdbx_strand_id
1 'polypeptide(L)'
;MKIWLFSLNAGLLLIISACGEQQSSDEDSDYSSLRSTGVEKKTTSNSALTTEAGGTVTAQVRLTSMPLSTVTVTPTSSDNGEGQVSPDTLSFTNKSWNTYQTLTITGVDDNVTDGTQSYQIDFKLSTEDTKYSSLSVSSLSMSNKDDEVASVVVGTISGNTTESGGTSTFTVKLNSQPEADVTISVSSSNTDEGTVTPSSLGFSSSNWNTSQTVTVTGVDDSSDPVVDGNTSYKINLGNTVSSSTHYNDLKSGTLELSNTDNESPGVTVSNSSLTTSENGTNATFTVKLDQKTTSDVTINLQSDDPGEGTPSPSALTFTTSNYSSAQTITVQAVDDAFFDDNQSYTIALKTISGTGTAYDGFDPADVSVTNTD
;
A
#
# COMPACT_ATOMS: atom_id res chain seq x y z
N MET A 1 65.82 9.51 18.24
CA MET A 1 66.02 10.16 19.56
C MET A 1 65.02 11.27 19.71
N LYS A 2 63.85 11.04 20.29
CA LYS A 2 62.87 12.04 20.69
C LYS A 2 62.38 11.66 22.07
N ILE A 3 62.71 12.49 22.99
CA ILE A 3 62.42 12.39 24.41
C ILE A 3 61.00 12.93 24.63
N TRP A 4 60.13 12.12 25.31
CA TRP A 4 58.85 12.61 25.82
C TRP A 4 58.99 12.85 27.34
N LEU A 5 58.75 14.09 27.74
CA LEU A 5 58.70 14.54 29.11
C LEU A 5 57.38 14.07 29.74
N PHE A 6 57.44 13.26 30.81
CA PHE A 6 56.36 13.06 31.73
C PHE A 6 56.45 14.11 32.86
N SER A 7 55.42 14.92 33.01
CA SER A 7 55.27 15.79 34.17
C SER A 7 54.73 14.97 35.33
N LEU A 8 55.56 14.78 36.35
CA LEU A 8 55.21 14.17 37.63
C LEU A 8 54.82 15.29 38.59
N ASN A 9 53.56 15.35 39.02
CA ASN A 9 53.13 16.25 40.09
C ASN A 9 53.24 15.49 41.42
N ALA A 10 54.27 15.77 42.14
CA ALA A 10 54.59 15.22 43.44
C ALA A 10 53.75 15.91 44.54
N GLY A 11 52.77 15.20 45.09
CA GLY A 11 52.10 15.55 46.34
C GLY A 11 52.93 15.13 47.51
N LEU A 12 53.36 16.07 48.32
CA LEU A 12 54.20 15.95 49.52
C LEU A 12 53.54 15.10 50.59
N LEU A 13 54.10 13.94 50.89
CA LEU A 13 53.72 13.06 51.99
C LEU A 13 54.47 13.53 53.27
N LEU A 14 53.77 14.16 54.21
CA LEU A 14 54.29 14.50 55.53
C LEU A 14 54.00 13.34 56.51
N ILE A 15 54.99 12.55 56.84
CA ILE A 15 54.90 11.49 57.89
C ILE A 15 55.23 12.16 59.21
N ILE A 16 54.25 12.22 60.11
CA ILE A 16 54.54 12.48 61.56
C ILE A 16 54.21 11.22 62.32
N SER A 17 55.27 10.57 62.81
CA SER A 17 55.22 9.47 63.80
C SER A 17 54.99 10.07 65.17
N ALA A 18 53.94 9.67 65.85
CA ALA A 18 53.79 9.79 67.27
C ALA A 18 53.02 8.57 67.81
N CYS A 19 53.71 7.83 68.68
CA CYS A 19 53.25 6.69 69.46
C CYS A 19 52.21 7.12 70.50
N GLY A 20 51.16 6.31 70.71
CA GLY A 20 50.20 6.44 71.82
C GLY A 20 48.93 5.65 71.57
N GLU A 21 48.87 4.47 72.21
CA GLU A 21 47.65 3.63 72.32
C GLU A 21 46.50 4.45 72.95
N GLN A 22 45.35 4.52 72.29
CA GLN A 22 44.03 4.39 72.95
C GLN A 22 42.96 4.07 71.96
N GLN A 23 42.36 2.92 72.14
CA GLN A 23 41.16 2.47 71.45
C GLN A 23 39.99 3.38 71.83
N SER A 24 39.44 4.11 70.87
CA SER A 24 38.10 4.68 70.99
C SER A 24 37.32 4.45 69.73
N SER A 25 36.20 3.83 69.92
CA SER A 25 35.19 3.45 68.94
C SER A 25 34.38 4.62 68.43
N ASP A 26 34.98 5.61 67.76
CA ASP A 26 34.28 6.79 67.26
C ASP A 26 34.81 7.33 65.93
N GLU A 27 35.40 6.46 65.07
CA GLU A 27 35.88 6.95 63.77
C GLU A 27 34.85 6.96 62.64
N ASP A 28 33.57 6.63 62.89
CA ASP A 28 32.55 6.62 61.83
C ASP A 28 31.67 7.88 61.79
N SER A 29 31.88 8.85 62.72
CA SER A 29 31.03 10.04 62.82
C SER A 29 31.54 11.24 62.07
N ASP A 30 32.78 11.29 61.62
CA ASP A 30 33.41 12.54 61.14
C ASP A 30 33.45 12.66 59.60
N TYR A 31 33.26 11.57 58.85
CA TYR A 31 33.21 11.62 57.38
C TYR A 31 31.80 11.90 56.83
N SER A 32 30.76 11.70 57.61
CA SER A 32 29.36 11.97 57.16
C SER A 32 29.06 13.45 57.11
N SER A 33 29.79 14.30 57.80
CA SER A 33 29.60 15.75 57.83
C SER A 33 30.18 16.49 56.62
N LEU A 34 31.02 15.84 55.81
CA LEU A 34 31.69 16.46 54.64
C LEU A 34 30.99 16.17 53.31
N ARG A 35 30.01 15.27 53.26
CA ARG A 35 29.21 15.03 52.05
C ARG A 35 27.93 15.85 52.12
N SER A 36 27.68 16.64 51.03
CA SER A 36 26.41 17.34 50.88
C SER A 36 25.24 16.36 50.87
N THR A 37 24.17 16.71 51.60
CA THR A 37 22.94 15.93 51.59
C THR A 37 22.38 15.87 50.15
N GLY A 38 22.07 14.68 49.68
CA GLY A 38 21.60 14.49 48.30
C GLY A 38 21.17 13.06 48.00
N VAL A 39 20.64 12.87 46.82
CA VAL A 39 20.33 11.59 46.24
C VAL A 39 21.25 11.37 45.04
N GLU A 40 22.04 10.36 45.09
CA GLU A 40 22.88 9.95 43.97
C GLU A 40 22.12 8.96 43.09
N LYS A 41 22.08 9.23 41.80
CA LYS A 41 21.45 8.40 40.77
C LYS A 41 22.49 8.02 39.74
N LYS A 42 22.54 6.79 39.34
CA LYS A 42 23.46 6.26 38.34
C LYS A 42 22.72 5.27 37.46
N THR A 43 22.63 5.57 36.15
CA THR A 43 22.20 4.56 35.18
C THR A 43 23.28 3.53 34.98
N THR A 44 22.92 2.26 34.92
CA THR A 44 23.87 1.14 34.75
C THR A 44 24.15 0.87 33.28
N SER A 45 23.33 1.42 32.36
CA SER A 45 23.55 1.40 30.92
C SER A 45 24.09 2.77 30.43
N ASN A 46 24.87 2.74 29.37
CA ASN A 46 25.38 3.96 28.74
C ASN A 46 24.29 4.70 27.94
N SER A 47 23.09 4.18 27.89
CA SER A 47 21.93 4.73 27.17
C SER A 47 20.75 4.90 28.12
N ALA A 48 20.10 6.06 28.08
CA ALA A 48 18.83 6.33 28.75
C ALA A 48 17.64 6.03 27.80
N LEU A 49 17.77 4.98 27.01
CA LEU A 49 16.83 4.61 25.95
C LEU A 49 16.15 3.29 26.31
N THR A 50 14.83 3.33 26.48
CA THR A 50 13.93 2.18 26.47
C THR A 50 13.43 1.93 25.06
N THR A 51 12.68 0.87 24.84
CA THR A 51 12.02 0.55 23.55
C THR A 51 10.61 0.06 23.83
N GLU A 52 9.68 0.32 22.91
CA GLU A 52 8.30 -0.15 23.00
C GLU A 52 8.20 -1.66 22.98
N ALA A 53 9.14 -2.34 22.36
CA ALA A 53 9.30 -3.80 22.47
C ALA A 53 9.62 -4.29 23.91
N GLY A 54 9.40 -3.46 24.94
CA GLY A 54 9.62 -3.79 26.35
C GLY A 54 11.09 -3.71 26.80
N GLY A 55 11.92 -2.93 26.09
CA GLY A 55 13.30 -2.68 26.46
C GLY A 55 13.42 -1.98 27.81
N THR A 56 14.41 -2.36 28.63
CA THR A 56 14.58 -1.83 29.99
C THR A 56 15.88 -1.09 30.18
N VAL A 57 15.82 -0.09 31.06
CA VAL A 57 16.99 0.60 31.60
C VAL A 57 16.96 0.45 33.12
N THR A 58 18.10 0.15 33.74
CA THR A 58 18.22 0.12 35.22
C THR A 58 18.96 1.35 35.69
N ALA A 59 18.50 1.91 36.81
CA ALA A 59 19.14 2.96 37.53
C ALA A 59 19.40 2.51 38.97
N GLN A 60 20.51 2.94 39.53
CA GLN A 60 20.85 2.72 40.94
C GLN A 60 20.69 4.04 41.68
N VAL A 61 20.03 3.97 42.84
CA VAL A 61 19.73 5.12 43.69
C VAL A 61 20.26 4.88 45.09
N ARG A 62 20.91 5.86 45.70
CA ARG A 62 21.28 5.87 47.11
C ARG A 62 21.27 7.30 47.66
N LEU A 63 21.32 7.44 48.98
CA LEU A 63 21.57 8.73 49.60
C LEU A 63 23.06 9.04 49.68
N THR A 64 23.42 10.30 49.78
CA THR A 64 24.83 10.78 49.87
C THR A 64 25.29 11.03 51.32
N SER A 65 24.35 11.12 52.27
CA SER A 65 24.62 11.23 53.71
C SER A 65 23.62 10.41 54.55
N MET A 66 23.98 10.08 55.75
CA MET A 66 23.14 9.31 56.68
C MET A 66 21.93 10.15 57.14
N PRO A 67 20.70 9.66 56.93
CA PRO A 67 19.50 10.36 57.37
C PRO A 67 19.22 10.09 58.86
N LEU A 68 18.57 11.08 59.51
CA LEU A 68 18.13 10.97 60.90
C LEU A 68 16.84 10.17 61.03
N SER A 69 16.03 10.16 59.99
CA SER A 69 14.78 9.40 59.87
C SER A 69 14.75 8.68 58.54
N THR A 70 13.94 7.65 58.41
CA THR A 70 13.76 6.92 57.13
C THR A 70 13.37 7.90 56.01
N VAL A 71 14.10 7.81 54.91
CA VAL A 71 13.77 8.55 53.66
C VAL A 71 13.18 7.59 52.65
N THR A 72 11.95 7.87 52.26
CA THR A 72 11.28 7.18 51.16
C THR A 72 11.44 8.01 49.87
N VAL A 73 11.96 7.41 48.83
CA VAL A 73 12.07 7.96 47.50
C VAL A 73 10.99 7.31 46.64
N THR A 74 10.10 8.12 46.08
CA THR A 74 9.03 7.68 45.16
C THR A 74 9.39 8.14 43.75
N PRO A 75 9.89 7.24 42.89
CA PRO A 75 10.08 7.53 41.48
C PRO A 75 8.75 7.51 40.76
N THR A 76 8.54 8.45 39.82
CA THR A 76 7.33 8.51 38.98
C THR A 76 7.72 8.87 37.55
N SER A 77 7.11 8.20 36.58
CA SER A 77 7.25 8.61 35.17
C SER A 77 6.41 9.87 34.90
N SER A 78 6.95 10.80 34.12
CA SER A 78 6.20 11.95 33.62
C SER A 78 5.21 11.55 32.53
N ASP A 79 5.46 10.39 31.88
CA ASP A 79 4.58 9.80 30.90
C ASP A 79 4.55 8.26 31.07
N ASN A 80 3.43 7.77 31.54
CA ASN A 80 3.24 6.34 31.76
C ASN A 80 2.87 5.57 30.47
N GLY A 81 2.55 6.29 29.41
CA GLY A 81 2.38 5.75 28.06
C GLY A 81 3.71 5.37 27.43
N GLU A 82 4.81 6.04 27.83
CA GLU A 82 6.15 5.84 27.29
C GLU A 82 7.04 4.98 28.19
N GLY A 83 6.88 5.11 29.49
CA GLY A 83 7.73 4.38 30.41
C GLY A 83 7.16 4.17 31.80
N GLN A 84 7.35 2.98 32.30
CA GLN A 84 6.97 2.59 33.67
C GLN A 84 8.19 2.33 34.53
N VAL A 85 8.06 2.57 35.82
CA VAL A 85 9.14 2.44 36.78
C VAL A 85 8.79 1.48 37.90
N SER A 86 9.75 0.63 38.31
CA SER A 86 9.57 -0.32 39.38
C SER A 86 10.89 -0.48 40.20
N PRO A 87 10.84 -0.59 41.53
CA PRO A 87 9.66 -0.52 42.41
C PRO A 87 9.11 0.91 42.55
N ASP A 88 7.86 1.04 42.97
CA ASP A 88 7.18 2.34 43.19
C ASP A 88 7.82 3.18 44.29
N THR A 89 8.56 2.57 45.19
CA THR A 89 9.24 3.24 46.32
C THR A 89 10.57 2.59 46.65
N LEU A 90 11.54 3.42 47.02
CA LEU A 90 12.83 2.98 47.61
C LEU A 90 12.91 3.56 49.02
N SER A 91 13.29 2.74 50.01
CA SER A 91 13.37 3.11 51.41
C SER A 91 14.80 3.07 51.92
N PHE A 92 15.26 4.18 52.48
CA PHE A 92 16.61 4.35 53.01
C PHE A 92 16.56 4.70 54.49
N THR A 93 17.23 3.82 55.31
CA THR A 93 17.40 4.03 56.75
C THR A 93 18.81 4.49 57.06
N ASN A 94 19.08 4.81 58.34
CA ASN A 94 20.44 5.08 58.81
C ASN A 94 21.44 3.92 58.67
N LYS A 95 20.93 2.68 58.33
CA LYS A 95 21.77 1.51 58.09
C LYS A 95 21.91 1.15 56.60
N SER A 96 21.00 1.66 55.73
CA SER A 96 20.95 1.29 54.31
C SER A 96 21.16 2.49 53.36
N TRP A 97 21.34 3.69 53.86
CA TRP A 97 21.39 4.93 53.09
C TRP A 97 22.42 4.96 51.95
N ASN A 98 23.59 4.34 52.16
CA ASN A 98 24.69 4.29 51.21
C ASN A 98 24.68 3.05 50.32
N THR A 99 23.70 2.18 50.49
CA THR A 99 23.54 0.96 49.68
C THR A 99 22.66 1.32 48.44
N TYR A 100 23.18 1.04 47.26
CA TYR A 100 22.40 1.25 46.04
C TYR A 100 21.17 0.33 46.01
N GLN A 101 20.02 0.89 45.74
CA GLN A 101 18.80 0.17 45.40
C GLN A 101 18.54 0.36 43.89
N THR A 102 18.11 -0.73 43.25
CA THR A 102 17.90 -0.75 41.80
C THR A 102 16.49 -0.35 41.46
N LEU A 103 16.38 0.52 40.49
CA LEU A 103 15.16 0.95 39.84
C LEU A 103 15.18 0.42 38.41
N THR A 104 14.14 -0.25 37.98
CA THR A 104 13.96 -0.70 36.59
C THR A 104 12.96 0.21 35.91
N ILE A 105 13.33 0.73 34.74
CA ILE A 105 12.49 1.55 33.88
C ILE A 105 12.23 0.72 32.63
N THR A 106 10.95 0.48 32.33
CA THR A 106 10.53 -0.35 31.19
C THR A 106 9.79 0.51 30.18
N GLY A 107 10.17 0.41 28.90
CA GLY A 107 9.43 1.05 27.80
C GLY A 107 8.04 0.42 27.68
N VAL A 108 7.08 1.24 27.32
CA VAL A 108 5.68 0.85 27.09
C VAL A 108 5.40 0.87 25.61
N ASP A 109 4.71 -0.17 25.17
CA ASP A 109 4.29 -0.42 23.79
C ASP A 109 2.95 0.24 23.52
N ASP A 110 2.82 0.96 22.40
CA ASP A 110 1.53 1.41 21.91
C ASP A 110 1.38 1.07 20.41
N ASN A 111 0.53 1.69 19.66
CA ASN A 111 0.36 1.43 18.22
C ASN A 111 0.56 2.68 17.37
N VAL A 112 1.00 3.78 17.98
CA VAL A 112 1.14 5.08 17.31
C VAL A 112 2.53 5.18 16.70
N THR A 113 2.60 5.42 15.40
CA THR A 113 3.89 5.78 14.78
C THR A 113 4.17 7.25 15.07
N ASP A 114 4.89 7.54 16.16
CA ASP A 114 5.21 8.91 16.59
C ASP A 114 6.72 9.13 16.78
N GLY A 115 7.52 8.09 16.54
CA GLY A 115 8.97 8.11 16.66
C GLY A 115 9.44 8.03 18.12
N THR A 116 10.70 8.32 18.36
CA THR A 116 11.27 8.23 19.71
C THR A 116 10.74 9.33 20.61
N GLN A 117 9.98 8.97 21.64
CA GLN A 117 9.39 9.89 22.60
C GLN A 117 10.29 10.12 23.80
N SER A 118 10.27 11.36 24.34
CA SER A 118 11.08 11.74 25.51
C SER A 118 10.22 11.89 26.74
N TYR A 119 10.66 11.29 27.84
CA TYR A 119 10.00 11.38 29.12
C TYR A 119 11.01 11.52 30.28
N GLN A 120 10.55 11.71 31.51
CA GLN A 120 11.39 11.86 32.67
C GLN A 120 10.95 10.93 33.80
N ILE A 121 11.90 10.49 34.62
CA ILE A 121 11.63 9.87 35.91
C ILE A 121 11.91 10.91 36.98
N ASP A 122 10.85 11.34 37.66
CA ASP A 122 10.89 12.27 38.76
C ASP A 122 11.07 11.53 40.09
N PHE A 123 11.68 12.17 41.08
CA PHE A 123 11.97 11.58 42.38
C PHE A 123 11.42 12.46 43.49
N LYS A 124 10.38 12.01 44.15
CA LYS A 124 9.78 12.70 45.32
C LYS A 124 10.31 12.08 46.60
N LEU A 125 10.74 12.91 47.54
CA LEU A 125 11.19 12.50 48.86
C LEU A 125 10.05 12.68 49.87
N SER A 126 9.94 11.68 50.80
CA SER A 126 9.07 11.73 51.97
C SER A 126 9.83 11.28 53.20
N THR A 127 9.94 12.17 54.20
CA THR A 127 10.72 11.93 55.40
C THR A 127 10.45 13.02 56.44
N GLU A 128 10.72 12.70 57.74
CA GLU A 128 10.76 13.67 58.83
C GLU A 128 12.14 14.31 59.01
N ASP A 129 13.13 13.85 58.26
CA ASP A 129 14.48 14.48 58.28
C ASP A 129 14.42 15.81 57.50
N THR A 130 14.60 16.93 58.19
CA THR A 130 14.50 18.27 57.64
C THR A 130 15.53 18.60 56.56
N LYS A 131 16.67 17.86 56.53
CA LYS A 131 17.72 18.03 55.52
C LYS A 131 17.28 17.36 54.17
N TYR A 132 16.49 16.31 54.25
CA TYR A 132 16.01 15.60 53.09
C TYR A 132 14.58 16.06 52.63
N SER A 133 13.74 16.50 53.58
CA SER A 133 12.36 16.91 53.26
C SER A 133 12.29 18.16 52.36
N SER A 134 13.30 19.02 52.40
CA SER A 134 13.43 20.23 51.57
C SER A 134 14.28 20.04 50.32
N LEU A 135 14.82 18.83 50.09
CA LEU A 135 15.72 18.57 48.99
C LEU A 135 14.94 18.36 47.69
N SER A 136 15.34 19.11 46.67
CA SER A 136 14.90 18.90 45.31
C SER A 136 15.85 17.92 44.61
N VAL A 137 15.31 16.83 44.07
CA VAL A 137 16.08 15.85 43.31
C VAL A 137 15.82 16.04 41.82
N SER A 138 16.89 16.23 41.02
CA SER A 138 16.72 16.35 39.56
C SER A 138 16.14 15.07 38.96
N SER A 139 15.33 15.22 37.92
CA SER A 139 14.78 14.10 37.17
C SER A 139 15.87 13.33 36.40
N LEU A 140 15.54 12.12 35.96
CA LEU A 140 16.32 11.33 35.02
C LEU A 140 15.63 11.41 33.65
N SER A 141 16.31 11.99 32.66
CA SER A 141 15.80 12.08 31.29
C SER A 141 15.91 10.73 30.60
N MET A 142 14.83 10.29 29.99
CA MET A 142 14.69 9.03 29.29
C MET A 142 14.11 9.26 27.90
N SER A 143 14.26 8.27 27.03
CA SER A 143 13.55 8.21 25.76
C SER A 143 13.01 6.79 25.55
N ASN A 144 11.87 6.67 24.90
CA ASN A 144 11.32 5.39 24.44
C ASN A 144 11.41 5.34 22.91
N LYS A 145 11.92 4.26 22.39
CA LYS A 145 12.07 4.09 20.95
C LYS A 145 10.86 3.37 20.39
N ASP A 146 10.17 4.05 19.49
CA ASP A 146 9.07 3.56 18.66
C ASP A 146 9.52 2.37 17.78
N ASP A 147 8.74 1.31 17.67
CA ASP A 147 8.95 0.17 16.78
C ASP A 147 7.84 0.02 15.72
N GLU A 148 6.86 0.93 15.68
CA GLU A 148 5.87 1.02 14.64
C GLU A 148 6.44 1.56 13.32
N VAL A 149 5.86 1.05 12.23
CA VAL A 149 6.21 1.49 10.88
C VAL A 149 4.95 1.95 10.14
N ALA A 150 4.91 3.22 9.80
CA ALA A 150 3.84 3.79 9.00
C ALA A 150 3.83 3.16 7.60
N SER A 151 2.73 2.53 7.23
CA SER A 151 2.52 2.01 5.88
C SER A 151 1.05 1.82 5.55
N VAL A 152 0.74 1.78 4.25
CA VAL A 152 -0.58 1.47 3.73
C VAL A 152 -0.62 -0.02 3.36
N VAL A 153 -1.58 -0.73 3.92
CA VAL A 153 -1.83 -2.16 3.63
C VAL A 153 -2.97 -2.25 2.63
N VAL A 154 -2.65 -2.69 1.41
CA VAL A 154 -3.61 -2.88 0.32
C VAL A 154 -3.84 -4.37 0.15
N GLY A 155 -5.10 -4.79 0.24
CA GLY A 155 -5.51 -6.17 0.00
C GLY A 155 -5.47 -6.52 -1.49
N THR A 156 -5.48 -7.82 -1.79
CA THR A 156 -5.56 -8.30 -3.17
C THR A 156 -6.92 -7.96 -3.79
N ILE A 157 -6.91 -7.61 -5.08
CA ILE A 157 -8.14 -7.41 -5.84
C ILE A 157 -8.84 -8.75 -6.10
N SER A 158 -10.18 -8.77 -6.01
CA SER A 158 -10.97 -10.01 -6.08
C SER A 158 -11.05 -10.64 -7.48
N GLY A 159 -10.65 -9.90 -8.53
CA GLY A 159 -10.66 -10.37 -9.92
C GLY A 159 -10.80 -9.21 -10.91
N ASN A 160 -11.20 -9.57 -12.14
CA ASN A 160 -11.48 -8.62 -13.22
C ASN A 160 -12.91 -8.08 -13.13
N THR A 161 -13.17 -6.99 -13.83
CA THR A 161 -14.52 -6.47 -14.10
C THR A 161 -15.06 -7.01 -15.41
N THR A 162 -16.33 -6.74 -15.71
CA THR A 162 -16.95 -7.03 -17.00
C THR A 162 -17.77 -5.84 -17.45
N GLU A 163 -17.87 -5.59 -18.75
CA GLU A 163 -18.67 -4.52 -19.33
C GLU A 163 -20.14 -4.61 -18.99
N SER A 164 -20.65 -5.81 -18.76
CA SER A 164 -22.00 -6.01 -18.21
C SER A 164 -22.20 -5.50 -16.77
N GLY A 165 -21.29 -4.68 -16.26
CA GLY A 165 -21.36 -4.07 -14.93
C GLY A 165 -20.83 -4.98 -13.81
N GLY A 166 -20.01 -5.98 -14.14
CA GLY A 166 -19.34 -6.84 -13.17
C GLY A 166 -18.43 -6.03 -12.26
N THR A 167 -18.38 -6.39 -10.97
CA THR A 167 -17.62 -5.65 -9.97
C THR A 167 -16.45 -6.46 -9.43
N SER A 168 -15.39 -5.74 -9.06
CA SER A 168 -14.26 -6.27 -8.30
C SER A 168 -14.04 -5.43 -7.05
N THR A 169 -13.46 -6.00 -6.01
CA THR A 169 -13.24 -5.30 -4.74
C THR A 169 -11.83 -5.54 -4.21
N PHE A 170 -11.33 -4.57 -3.47
CA PHE A 170 -10.13 -4.70 -2.65
C PHE A 170 -10.30 -3.89 -1.36
N THR A 171 -9.41 -4.11 -0.41
CA THR A 171 -9.47 -3.43 0.88
C THR A 171 -8.20 -2.63 1.14
N VAL A 172 -8.34 -1.57 1.91
CA VAL A 172 -7.21 -0.73 2.35
C VAL A 172 -7.33 -0.48 3.84
N LYS A 173 -6.21 -0.54 4.56
CA LYS A 173 -6.07 -0.11 5.96
C LYS A 173 -4.66 0.44 6.19
N LEU A 174 -4.43 1.05 7.34
CA LEU A 174 -3.08 1.40 7.77
C LEU A 174 -2.45 0.29 8.61
N ASN A 175 -1.12 0.27 8.70
CA ASN A 175 -0.37 -0.72 9.48
C ASN A 175 -0.23 -0.33 10.95
N SER A 176 -0.19 0.97 11.25
CA SER A 176 -0.09 1.54 12.60
C SER A 176 -1.00 2.74 12.75
N GLN A 177 -1.24 3.16 13.99
CA GLN A 177 -2.10 4.29 14.31
C GLN A 177 -1.43 5.62 13.89
N PRO A 178 -2.10 6.46 13.11
CA PRO A 178 -1.58 7.76 12.77
C PRO A 178 -1.84 8.79 13.87
N GLU A 179 -0.90 9.71 14.09
CA GLU A 179 -1.07 10.88 14.99
C GLU A 179 -2.13 11.87 14.48
N ALA A 180 -2.35 11.90 13.17
CA ALA A 180 -3.33 12.78 12.51
C ALA A 180 -4.03 12.04 11.37
N ASP A 181 -5.20 12.54 10.96
CA ASP A 181 -5.99 11.96 9.89
C ASP A 181 -5.18 11.78 8.60
N VAL A 182 -5.39 10.66 7.95
CA VAL A 182 -4.74 10.26 6.69
C VAL A 182 -5.79 10.10 5.61
N THR A 183 -5.57 10.71 4.46
CA THR A 183 -6.45 10.58 3.28
C THR A 183 -5.68 9.94 2.13
N ILE A 184 -6.34 9.01 1.42
CA ILE A 184 -5.82 8.33 0.23
C ILE A 184 -6.85 8.50 -0.88
N SER A 185 -6.45 9.12 -2.01
CA SER A 185 -7.30 9.17 -3.19
C SER A 185 -7.25 7.86 -3.96
N VAL A 186 -8.38 7.50 -4.58
CA VAL A 186 -8.49 6.30 -5.42
C VAL A 186 -9.06 6.70 -6.78
N SER A 187 -8.41 6.27 -7.86
CA SER A 187 -8.85 6.59 -9.22
C SER A 187 -8.58 5.44 -10.19
N SER A 188 -9.40 5.35 -11.23
CA SER A 188 -9.12 4.51 -12.39
C SER A 188 -8.18 5.22 -13.36
N SER A 189 -7.30 4.48 -14.02
CA SER A 189 -6.46 4.97 -15.10
C SER A 189 -7.23 5.12 -16.43
N ASN A 190 -8.34 4.38 -16.54
CA ASN A 190 -9.25 4.43 -17.67
C ASN A 190 -10.70 4.33 -17.17
N THR A 191 -11.42 5.45 -17.18
CA THR A 191 -12.80 5.53 -16.69
C THR A 191 -13.82 4.98 -17.68
N ASP A 192 -13.41 4.75 -18.93
CA ASP A 192 -14.26 4.15 -19.96
C ASP A 192 -14.32 2.63 -19.79
N GLU A 193 -13.34 2.04 -19.07
CA GLU A 193 -13.27 0.62 -18.75
C GLU A 193 -13.74 0.31 -17.33
N GLY A 194 -13.51 1.22 -16.39
CA GLY A 194 -13.89 0.97 -15.01
C GLY A 194 -13.85 2.17 -14.11
N THR A 195 -14.81 2.25 -13.21
CA THR A 195 -14.97 3.29 -12.19
C THR A 195 -14.75 2.75 -10.79
N VAL A 196 -14.43 3.63 -9.84
CA VAL A 196 -14.15 3.26 -8.44
C VAL A 196 -15.08 3.97 -7.46
N THR A 197 -15.47 3.28 -6.42
CA THR A 197 -16.25 3.84 -5.30
C THR A 197 -15.80 3.20 -3.98
N PRO A 198 -15.44 4.01 -2.95
CA PRO A 198 -15.30 5.47 -2.98
C PRO A 198 -14.04 5.94 -3.72
N SER A 199 -14.00 7.20 -4.13
CA SER A 199 -12.82 7.83 -4.75
C SER A 199 -11.80 8.38 -3.74
N SER A 200 -12.08 8.27 -2.44
CA SER A 200 -11.22 8.69 -1.35
C SER A 200 -11.46 7.85 -0.11
N LEU A 201 -10.41 7.49 0.61
CA LEU A 201 -10.43 6.78 1.87
C LEU A 201 -9.86 7.68 2.97
N GLY A 202 -10.52 7.69 4.14
CA GLY A 202 -10.10 8.48 5.29
C GLY A 202 -9.84 7.59 6.51
N PHE A 203 -8.65 7.73 7.10
CA PHE A 203 -8.24 7.01 8.29
C PHE A 203 -7.89 7.98 9.41
N SER A 204 -8.24 7.61 10.63
CA SER A 204 -7.98 8.37 11.86
C SER A 204 -7.40 7.44 12.92
N SER A 205 -7.03 7.99 14.08
CA SER A 205 -6.62 7.22 15.25
C SER A 205 -7.64 6.19 15.74
N SER A 206 -8.93 6.31 15.34
CA SER A 206 -9.99 5.38 15.77
C SER A 206 -10.34 4.29 14.75
N ASN A 207 -9.95 4.43 13.48
CA ASN A 207 -10.34 3.49 12.41
C ASN A 207 -9.18 3.00 11.53
N TRP A 208 -7.94 3.34 11.85
CA TRP A 208 -6.75 3.06 11.05
C TRP A 208 -6.58 1.58 10.69
N ASN A 209 -6.90 0.66 11.60
CA ASN A 209 -6.81 -0.79 11.42
C ASN A 209 -8.09 -1.43 10.88
N THR A 210 -9.14 -0.64 10.64
CA THR A 210 -10.40 -1.10 10.06
C THR A 210 -10.30 -1.06 8.54
N SER A 211 -10.39 -2.23 7.90
CA SER A 211 -10.33 -2.32 6.44
C SER A 211 -11.50 -1.59 5.80
N GLN A 212 -11.21 -0.64 4.91
CA GLN A 212 -12.18 0.03 4.06
C GLN A 212 -12.18 -0.63 2.68
N THR A 213 -13.37 -0.94 2.16
CA THR A 213 -13.53 -1.61 0.87
C THR A 213 -13.71 -0.59 -0.25
N VAL A 214 -12.97 -0.79 -1.33
CA VAL A 214 -13.16 -0.10 -2.60
C VAL A 214 -13.79 -1.07 -3.58
N THR A 215 -14.85 -0.64 -4.23
CA THR A 215 -15.50 -1.36 -5.32
C THR A 215 -15.09 -0.76 -6.64
N VAL A 216 -14.65 -1.60 -7.56
CA VAL A 216 -14.38 -1.28 -8.95
C VAL A 216 -15.53 -1.83 -9.77
N THR A 217 -16.16 -1.02 -10.59
CA THR A 217 -17.29 -1.43 -11.46
C THR A 217 -16.86 -1.30 -12.91
N GLY A 218 -17.00 -2.36 -13.68
CA GLY A 218 -16.78 -2.34 -15.13
C GLY A 218 -17.77 -1.42 -15.81
N VAL A 219 -17.31 -0.78 -16.86
CA VAL A 219 -18.10 0.15 -17.69
C VAL A 219 -18.34 -0.52 -19.03
N ASP A 220 -19.57 -0.38 -19.53
CA ASP A 220 -20.08 -0.93 -20.76
C ASP A 220 -20.08 0.16 -21.83
N ASP A 221 -19.55 -0.12 -22.99
CA ASP A 221 -19.59 0.77 -24.16
C ASP A 221 -20.81 0.52 -25.06
N SER A 222 -21.87 -0.10 -24.52
CA SER A 222 -23.09 -0.53 -25.23
C SER A 222 -23.79 0.57 -26.05
N SER A 223 -23.51 1.86 -25.77
CA SER A 223 -24.01 2.98 -26.58
C SER A 223 -23.29 3.12 -27.96
N ASP A 224 -22.12 2.51 -28.09
CA ASP A 224 -21.29 2.43 -29.30
C ASP A 224 -20.45 1.14 -29.23
N PRO A 225 -21.11 -0.04 -29.27
CA PRO A 225 -20.52 -1.32 -28.89
C PRO A 225 -19.31 -1.65 -29.77
N VAL A 226 -18.15 -1.68 -29.17
CA VAL A 226 -16.87 -1.94 -29.82
C VAL A 226 -16.39 -3.31 -29.41
N VAL A 227 -16.13 -4.20 -30.36
CA VAL A 227 -15.41 -5.45 -30.09
C VAL A 227 -13.92 -5.10 -29.99
N ASP A 228 -13.45 -4.71 -28.83
CA ASP A 228 -12.06 -4.31 -28.59
C ASP A 228 -11.28 -5.33 -27.77
N GLY A 229 -11.97 -6.35 -27.26
CA GLY A 229 -11.42 -7.41 -26.40
C GLY A 229 -11.21 -6.96 -24.98
N ASN A 230 -10.74 -7.87 -24.15
CA ASN A 230 -10.51 -7.57 -22.74
C ASN A 230 -9.45 -6.49 -22.56
N THR A 231 -9.84 -5.32 -22.09
CA THR A 231 -8.95 -4.16 -21.94
C THR A 231 -8.39 -4.04 -20.53
N SER A 232 -7.07 -3.95 -20.42
CA SER A 232 -6.36 -3.82 -19.14
C SER A 232 -6.28 -2.37 -18.69
N TYR A 233 -6.54 -2.13 -17.41
CA TYR A 233 -6.42 -0.82 -16.79
C TYR A 233 -5.93 -0.94 -15.33
N LYS A 234 -5.65 0.20 -14.69
CA LYS A 234 -5.09 0.25 -13.34
C LYS A 234 -5.99 1.05 -12.40
N ILE A 235 -6.03 0.61 -11.16
CA ILE A 235 -6.54 1.43 -10.06
C ILE A 235 -5.34 2.02 -9.34
N ASN A 236 -5.27 3.35 -9.34
CA ASN A 236 -4.21 4.11 -8.70
C ASN A 236 -4.66 4.54 -7.31
N LEU A 237 -3.88 4.19 -6.30
CA LEU A 237 -3.98 4.77 -4.98
C LEU A 237 -2.95 5.91 -4.91
N GLY A 238 -3.42 7.13 -4.68
CA GLY A 238 -2.56 8.29 -4.50
C GLY A 238 -1.68 8.15 -3.27
N ASN A 239 -0.62 8.95 -3.20
CA ASN A 239 0.16 9.03 -1.98
C ASN A 239 -0.73 9.53 -0.83
N THR A 240 -0.41 9.13 0.38
CA THR A 240 -1.13 9.57 1.58
C THR A 240 -0.97 11.07 1.79
N VAL A 241 -2.03 11.72 2.23
CA VAL A 241 -2.04 13.12 2.65
C VAL A 241 -2.38 13.17 4.13
N SER A 242 -1.47 13.71 4.94
CA SER A 242 -1.62 13.83 6.39
C SER A 242 -0.80 15.00 6.93
N SER A 243 -1.13 15.51 8.11
CA SER A 243 -0.26 16.40 8.89
C SER A 243 0.74 15.63 9.77
N SER A 244 0.56 14.32 9.95
CA SER A 244 1.60 13.45 10.54
C SER A 244 2.80 13.34 9.60
N THR A 245 4.00 13.55 10.15
CA THR A 245 5.24 13.45 9.36
C THR A 245 5.53 12.03 8.90
N HIS A 246 5.04 11.02 9.62
CA HIS A 246 5.26 9.61 9.34
C HIS A 246 4.31 9.08 8.25
N TYR A 247 3.08 9.63 8.18
CA TYR A 247 2.08 9.21 7.22
C TYR A 247 1.94 10.14 6.01
N ASN A 248 2.65 11.27 5.94
CA ASN A 248 2.57 12.15 4.79
C ASN A 248 3.41 11.65 3.62
N ASP A 249 2.84 11.66 2.41
CA ASP A 249 3.49 11.30 1.14
C ASP A 249 3.98 9.84 1.04
N LEU A 250 3.35 8.91 1.79
CA LEU A 250 3.62 7.48 1.63
C LEU A 250 2.98 6.96 0.33
N LYS A 251 3.72 6.14 -0.39
CA LYS A 251 3.23 5.47 -1.59
C LYS A 251 2.23 4.37 -1.23
N SER A 252 1.04 4.43 -1.82
CA SER A 252 -0.02 3.43 -1.61
C SER A 252 -0.09 2.36 -2.70
N GLY A 253 0.48 2.61 -3.89
CA GLY A 253 0.62 1.63 -4.96
C GLY A 253 -0.48 1.67 -6.03
N THR A 254 -0.49 0.63 -6.86
CA THR A 254 -1.46 0.44 -7.95
C THR A 254 -1.90 -1.02 -8.00
N LEU A 255 -3.13 -1.26 -8.46
CA LEU A 255 -3.68 -2.58 -8.76
C LEU A 255 -3.98 -2.67 -10.26
N GLU A 256 -3.71 -3.82 -10.86
CA GLU A 256 -3.98 -4.09 -12.27
C GLU A 256 -5.15 -5.07 -12.39
N LEU A 257 -6.05 -4.81 -13.32
CA LEU A 257 -7.17 -5.66 -13.68
C LEU A 257 -7.55 -5.40 -15.14
N SER A 258 -8.44 -6.21 -15.69
CA SER A 258 -9.02 -5.97 -17.00
C SER A 258 -10.53 -5.92 -16.92
N ASN A 259 -11.14 -5.20 -17.85
CA ASN A 259 -12.56 -5.26 -18.14
C ASN A 259 -12.78 -6.34 -19.20
N THR A 260 -13.72 -7.22 -18.99
CA THR A 260 -14.02 -8.29 -19.94
C THR A 260 -15.08 -7.77 -20.90
N ASP A 261 -14.69 -7.73 -22.17
CA ASP A 261 -15.56 -7.41 -23.32
C ASP A 261 -16.73 -8.40 -23.41
N ASN A 262 -17.92 -7.91 -23.56
CA ASN A 262 -19.15 -8.70 -23.70
C ASN A 262 -19.64 -8.73 -25.15
N GLU A 263 -19.03 -8.02 -26.08
CA GLU A 263 -19.29 -8.01 -27.49
C GLU A 263 -18.58 -9.18 -28.18
N SER A 264 -19.18 -9.62 -29.29
CA SER A 264 -18.58 -10.68 -30.11
C SER A 264 -18.67 -10.28 -31.58
N PRO A 265 -17.59 -10.52 -32.36
CA PRO A 265 -17.63 -10.21 -33.79
C PRO A 265 -18.76 -10.99 -34.48
N GLY A 266 -19.45 -10.32 -35.36
CA GLY A 266 -20.51 -10.92 -36.15
C GLY A 266 -20.66 -10.22 -37.51
N VAL A 267 -21.11 -10.99 -38.50
CA VAL A 267 -21.35 -10.51 -39.87
C VAL A 267 -22.77 -10.94 -40.30
N THR A 268 -23.60 -9.98 -40.62
CA THR A 268 -24.93 -10.26 -41.17
C THR A 268 -24.87 -10.24 -42.69
N VAL A 269 -25.25 -11.33 -43.31
CA VAL A 269 -25.46 -11.50 -44.76
C VAL A 269 -26.97 -11.55 -45.01
N SER A 270 -27.51 -10.70 -45.88
CA SER A 270 -28.96 -10.57 -46.06
C SER A 270 -29.64 -11.82 -46.67
N ASN A 271 -28.96 -12.50 -47.56
CA ASN A 271 -29.46 -13.70 -48.25
C ASN A 271 -28.35 -14.76 -48.36
N SER A 272 -28.62 -15.95 -47.93
CA SER A 272 -27.71 -17.11 -48.02
C SER A 272 -27.86 -17.94 -49.29
N SER A 273 -28.92 -17.67 -50.10
CA SER A 273 -29.17 -18.34 -51.35
C SER A 273 -29.75 -17.38 -52.41
N LEU A 274 -29.17 -17.41 -53.59
CA LEU A 274 -29.54 -16.53 -54.71
C LEU A 274 -29.73 -17.32 -55.99
N THR A 275 -30.43 -16.71 -56.96
CA THR A 275 -30.57 -17.23 -58.31
C THR A 275 -30.14 -16.15 -59.31
N THR A 276 -29.27 -16.50 -60.22
CA THR A 276 -28.86 -15.73 -61.40
C THR A 276 -29.35 -16.48 -62.67
N SER A 277 -29.20 -15.90 -63.84
CA SER A 277 -29.52 -16.56 -65.09
C SER A 277 -28.58 -16.08 -66.19
N GLU A 278 -28.18 -17.01 -67.05
CA GLU A 278 -27.32 -16.77 -68.21
C GLU A 278 -27.89 -15.76 -69.20
N ASN A 279 -29.19 -15.51 -69.16
CA ASN A 279 -29.79 -14.43 -69.90
C ASN A 279 -29.42 -13.01 -69.37
N GLY A 280 -28.49 -12.89 -68.43
CA GLY A 280 -27.98 -11.67 -67.86
C GLY A 280 -28.73 -11.18 -66.62
N THR A 281 -29.52 -12.02 -65.96
CA THR A 281 -30.19 -11.67 -64.71
C THR A 281 -29.23 -11.82 -63.53
N ASN A 282 -28.84 -10.69 -62.96
CA ASN A 282 -27.97 -10.61 -61.78
C ASN A 282 -28.76 -10.71 -60.47
N ALA A 283 -28.11 -11.17 -59.40
CA ALA A 283 -28.64 -11.16 -58.04
C ALA A 283 -27.86 -10.23 -57.14
N THR A 284 -28.44 -9.84 -56.02
CA THR A 284 -27.76 -9.00 -55.01
C THR A 284 -27.97 -9.50 -53.64
N PHE A 285 -26.96 -9.32 -52.77
CA PHE A 285 -27.06 -9.47 -51.35
C PHE A 285 -26.29 -8.32 -50.67
N THR A 286 -26.48 -8.17 -49.35
CA THR A 286 -25.79 -7.16 -48.59
C THR A 286 -25.06 -7.80 -47.42
N VAL A 287 -23.96 -7.15 -47.03
CA VAL A 287 -23.15 -7.51 -45.90
C VAL A 287 -22.96 -6.31 -44.98
N LYS A 288 -23.01 -6.52 -43.67
CA LYS A 288 -22.65 -5.52 -42.65
C LYS A 288 -21.97 -6.22 -41.48
N LEU A 289 -21.20 -5.51 -40.71
CA LEU A 289 -20.76 -5.99 -39.40
C LEU A 289 -21.87 -5.78 -38.38
N ASP A 290 -21.95 -6.66 -37.37
CA ASP A 290 -22.96 -6.57 -36.31
C ASP A 290 -22.52 -5.69 -35.17
N GLN A 291 -21.20 -5.60 -34.94
CA GLN A 291 -20.59 -4.77 -33.92
C GLN A 291 -19.52 -3.86 -34.53
N LYS A 292 -19.20 -2.76 -33.84
CA LYS A 292 -18.18 -1.80 -34.27
C LYS A 292 -16.77 -2.45 -34.20
N THR A 293 -15.93 -2.05 -35.12
CA THR A 293 -14.53 -2.47 -35.17
C THR A 293 -13.60 -1.35 -34.69
N THR A 294 -12.47 -1.69 -34.12
CA THR A 294 -11.43 -0.72 -33.65
C THR A 294 -10.61 -0.12 -34.81
N SER A 295 -10.53 -0.81 -35.96
CA SER A 295 -9.85 -0.34 -37.16
C SER A 295 -10.48 -0.95 -38.41
N ASP A 296 -10.01 -0.58 -39.59
CA ASP A 296 -10.58 -1.04 -40.86
C ASP A 296 -10.49 -2.57 -41.02
N VAL A 297 -11.60 -3.14 -41.44
CA VAL A 297 -11.78 -4.57 -41.66
C VAL A 297 -12.10 -4.84 -43.11
N THR A 298 -11.46 -5.81 -43.77
CA THR A 298 -11.68 -6.12 -45.18
C THR A 298 -12.19 -7.57 -45.31
N ILE A 299 -13.30 -7.74 -46.03
CA ILE A 299 -13.86 -9.01 -46.45
C ILE A 299 -13.66 -9.15 -47.97
N ASN A 300 -12.86 -10.15 -48.36
CA ASN A 300 -12.69 -10.47 -49.78
C ASN A 300 -13.77 -11.47 -50.22
N LEU A 301 -14.29 -11.29 -51.42
CA LEU A 301 -15.30 -12.14 -52.00
C LEU A 301 -14.71 -12.88 -53.21
N GLN A 302 -15.00 -14.17 -53.32
CA GLN A 302 -14.56 -14.98 -54.44
C GLN A 302 -15.63 -15.99 -54.86
N SER A 303 -15.89 -16.13 -56.12
CA SER A 303 -16.67 -17.26 -56.67
C SER A 303 -15.79 -18.49 -56.73
N ASP A 304 -16.33 -19.66 -56.39
CA ASP A 304 -15.71 -20.96 -56.63
C ASP A 304 -15.87 -21.42 -58.09
N ASP A 305 -16.88 -20.85 -58.82
CA ASP A 305 -17.04 -20.99 -60.25
C ASP A 305 -17.24 -19.64 -60.94
N PRO A 306 -16.13 -18.98 -61.39
CA PRO A 306 -16.22 -17.70 -62.10
C PRO A 306 -16.82 -17.82 -63.52
N GLY A 307 -16.97 -19.05 -64.06
CA GLY A 307 -17.62 -19.33 -65.33
C GLY A 307 -19.14 -19.11 -65.26
N GLU A 308 -19.71 -19.31 -64.08
CA GLU A 308 -21.13 -19.16 -63.80
C GLU A 308 -21.52 -17.80 -63.22
N GLY A 309 -20.60 -17.19 -62.46
CA GLY A 309 -20.85 -15.88 -61.89
C GLY A 309 -19.75 -15.32 -61.03
N THR A 310 -19.73 -13.99 -60.97
CA THR A 310 -18.67 -13.27 -60.22
C THR A 310 -19.25 -12.20 -59.31
N PRO A 311 -18.70 -11.99 -58.09
CA PRO A 311 -19.12 -10.91 -57.19
C PRO A 311 -18.51 -9.57 -57.56
N SER A 312 -19.29 -8.51 -57.46
CA SER A 312 -18.86 -7.11 -57.67
C SER A 312 -19.47 -6.21 -56.58
N PRO A 313 -18.67 -5.53 -55.78
CA PRO A 313 -17.20 -5.55 -55.73
C PRO A 313 -16.64 -6.89 -55.22
N SER A 314 -15.36 -7.17 -55.48
CA SER A 314 -14.66 -8.35 -55.01
C SER A 314 -14.09 -8.20 -53.58
N ALA A 315 -14.24 -7.05 -52.97
CA ALA A 315 -13.84 -6.76 -51.59
C ALA A 315 -14.73 -5.68 -50.96
N LEU A 316 -15.01 -5.81 -49.67
CA LEU A 316 -15.71 -4.86 -48.85
C LEU A 316 -14.79 -4.34 -47.79
N THR A 317 -14.81 -3.03 -47.52
CA THR A 317 -14.07 -2.44 -46.40
C THR A 317 -15.06 -1.79 -45.43
N PHE A 318 -14.99 -2.22 -44.17
CA PHE A 318 -15.75 -1.65 -43.08
C PHE A 318 -14.81 -0.88 -42.16
N THR A 319 -15.21 0.34 -41.80
CA THR A 319 -14.48 1.26 -40.92
C THR A 319 -15.26 1.42 -39.62
N THR A 320 -14.65 2.08 -38.64
CA THR A 320 -15.30 2.45 -37.37
C THR A 320 -16.59 3.27 -37.55
N SER A 321 -16.78 3.92 -38.72
CA SER A 321 -17.93 4.78 -39.01
C SER A 321 -19.00 4.14 -39.90
N ASN A 322 -18.67 3.10 -40.69
CA ASN A 322 -19.60 2.48 -41.62
C ASN A 322 -19.91 1.00 -41.32
N TYR A 323 -19.41 0.45 -40.23
CA TYR A 323 -19.50 -0.99 -39.87
C TYR A 323 -20.93 -1.53 -39.95
N SER A 324 -21.93 -0.78 -39.48
CA SER A 324 -23.35 -1.13 -39.48
C SER A 324 -24.09 -0.82 -40.79
N SER A 325 -23.42 -0.14 -41.73
CA SER A 325 -24.01 0.22 -43.00
C SER A 325 -23.91 -0.95 -43.98
N ALA A 326 -25.06 -1.50 -44.39
CA ALA A 326 -25.11 -2.60 -45.33
C ALA A 326 -24.46 -2.22 -46.67
N GLN A 327 -23.44 -2.95 -47.10
CA GLN A 327 -22.78 -2.80 -48.39
C GLN A 327 -23.34 -3.84 -49.36
N THR A 328 -23.70 -3.41 -50.57
CA THR A 328 -24.33 -4.27 -51.57
C THR A 328 -23.29 -4.92 -52.46
N ILE A 329 -23.45 -6.22 -52.68
CA ILE A 329 -22.70 -7.02 -53.65
C ILE A 329 -23.68 -7.45 -54.74
N THR A 330 -23.28 -7.26 -55.99
CA THR A 330 -23.96 -7.80 -57.14
C THR A 330 -23.25 -9.06 -57.63
N VAL A 331 -23.94 -10.16 -57.68
CA VAL A 331 -23.46 -11.36 -58.31
C VAL A 331 -23.85 -11.25 -59.79
N GLN A 332 -22.83 -11.05 -60.63
CA GLN A 332 -23.00 -10.93 -62.08
C GLN A 332 -23.07 -12.33 -62.66
N ALA A 333 -24.18 -12.66 -63.31
CA ALA A 333 -24.31 -13.89 -64.09
C ALA A 333 -23.34 -13.89 -65.28
N VAL A 334 -22.79 -15.02 -65.56
CA VAL A 334 -21.97 -15.26 -66.77
C VAL A 334 -22.73 -16.21 -67.69
N ASP A 335 -22.82 -15.81 -68.97
CA ASP A 335 -23.37 -16.63 -70.05
C ASP A 335 -22.21 -17.33 -70.72
N ASP A 336 -22.21 -18.65 -70.74
CA ASP A 336 -21.26 -19.39 -71.51
C ASP A 336 -21.93 -20.02 -72.73
N ALA A 337 -21.26 -20.81 -73.52
CA ALA A 337 -21.79 -21.38 -74.77
C ALA A 337 -22.25 -22.81 -74.62
N PHE A 338 -22.32 -23.30 -73.41
CA PHE A 338 -22.70 -24.69 -73.11
C PHE A 338 -24.15 -24.71 -72.62
N PHE A 339 -24.90 -25.72 -73.02
CA PHE A 339 -26.17 -26.08 -72.46
C PHE A 339 -25.93 -27.18 -71.43
N ASP A 340 -25.75 -26.79 -70.16
CA ASP A 340 -25.32 -27.69 -69.13
C ASP A 340 -26.23 -27.74 -67.92
N ASP A 341 -27.52 -27.33 -68.11
CA ASP A 341 -28.52 -27.24 -67.06
C ASP A 341 -28.14 -26.18 -65.96
N ASN A 342 -28.97 -26.02 -64.94
CA ASN A 342 -28.73 -25.08 -63.82
C ASN A 342 -27.48 -25.48 -63.03
N GLN A 343 -26.52 -24.61 -62.96
CA GLN A 343 -25.27 -24.78 -62.21
C GLN A 343 -25.34 -24.13 -60.84
N SER A 344 -24.82 -24.83 -59.82
CA SER A 344 -24.76 -24.31 -58.44
C SER A 344 -23.32 -24.00 -58.03
N TYR A 345 -23.10 -22.82 -57.56
CA TYR A 345 -21.79 -22.35 -57.12
C TYR A 345 -21.91 -21.51 -55.83
N THR A 346 -20.78 -21.09 -55.26
CA THR A 346 -20.70 -20.38 -53.99
C THR A 346 -19.93 -19.08 -54.14
N ILE A 347 -20.47 -17.99 -53.62
CA ILE A 347 -19.72 -16.78 -53.37
C ILE A 347 -19.15 -16.88 -51.94
N ALA A 348 -17.86 -17.21 -51.85
CA ALA A 348 -17.18 -17.32 -50.60
C ALA A 348 -16.83 -15.92 -50.06
N LEU A 349 -17.27 -15.66 -48.81
CA LEU A 349 -16.80 -14.53 -48.04
C LEU A 349 -15.56 -15.00 -47.25
N LYS A 350 -14.37 -14.63 -47.72
CA LYS A 350 -13.12 -15.09 -47.16
C LYS A 350 -12.92 -14.60 -45.75
N THR A 351 -12.21 -15.38 -44.97
CA THR A 351 -11.74 -15.03 -43.63
C THR A 351 -11.28 -13.58 -43.59
N ILE A 352 -11.79 -12.85 -42.65
CA ILE A 352 -11.56 -11.42 -42.50
C ILE A 352 -10.12 -11.13 -42.18
N SER A 353 -9.55 -10.13 -42.86
CA SER A 353 -8.27 -9.52 -42.48
C SER A 353 -8.52 -8.16 -41.84
N GLY A 354 -8.08 -8.02 -40.59
CA GLY A 354 -8.23 -6.80 -39.81
C GLY A 354 -7.26 -6.87 -38.62
N THR A 355 -5.96 -6.84 -38.94
CA THR A 355 -4.90 -7.03 -37.94
C THR A 355 -5.10 -6.15 -36.71
N GLY A 356 -5.20 -6.77 -35.56
CA GLY A 356 -5.40 -6.06 -34.27
C GLY A 356 -6.86 -5.78 -33.94
N THR A 357 -7.83 -6.35 -34.68
CA THR A 357 -9.24 -6.31 -34.34
C THR A 357 -9.75 -7.69 -33.95
N ALA A 358 -10.85 -7.75 -33.20
CA ALA A 358 -11.51 -9.03 -32.88
C ALA A 358 -12.11 -9.73 -34.12
N TYR A 359 -12.26 -9.00 -35.24
CA TYR A 359 -12.69 -9.55 -36.51
C TYR A 359 -11.56 -10.29 -37.27
N ASP A 360 -10.30 -10.14 -36.87
CA ASP A 360 -9.19 -10.79 -37.56
C ASP A 360 -9.29 -12.31 -37.41
N GLY A 361 -9.34 -12.99 -38.55
CA GLY A 361 -9.55 -14.45 -38.57
C GLY A 361 -11.02 -14.91 -38.49
N PHE A 362 -12.00 -13.99 -38.36
CA PHE A 362 -13.42 -14.35 -38.40
C PHE A 362 -13.80 -14.82 -39.80
N ASP A 363 -14.56 -15.89 -39.92
CA ASP A 363 -14.98 -16.50 -41.19
C ASP A 363 -16.51 -16.33 -41.35
N PRO A 364 -16.98 -15.38 -42.20
CA PRO A 364 -18.39 -15.15 -42.42
C PRO A 364 -19.03 -16.31 -43.20
N ALA A 365 -20.33 -16.45 -43.10
CA ALA A 365 -21.08 -17.45 -43.88
C ALA A 365 -21.07 -17.11 -45.39
N ASP A 366 -20.87 -18.12 -46.22
CA ASP A 366 -20.89 -18.03 -47.67
C ASP A 366 -22.31 -17.93 -48.23
N VAL A 367 -22.43 -17.50 -49.49
CA VAL A 367 -23.68 -17.37 -50.21
C VAL A 367 -23.74 -18.38 -51.36
N SER A 368 -24.72 -19.30 -51.30
CA SER A 368 -24.98 -20.22 -52.39
C SER A 368 -25.71 -19.53 -53.53
N VAL A 369 -25.35 -19.83 -54.77
CA VAL A 369 -25.98 -19.26 -55.97
C VAL A 369 -26.28 -20.38 -56.94
N THR A 370 -27.42 -20.26 -57.61
CA THR A 370 -27.75 -21.14 -58.72
C THR A 370 -27.91 -20.28 -60.00
N ASN A 371 -27.06 -20.53 -61.01
CA ASN A 371 -27.20 -19.97 -62.31
C ASN A 371 -28.16 -20.81 -63.14
N THR A 372 -29.17 -20.22 -63.75
CA THR A 372 -30.14 -20.93 -64.57
C THR A 372 -29.82 -20.71 -66.04
N ASP A 373 -29.73 -21.79 -66.79
CA ASP A 373 -29.49 -21.90 -68.20
C ASP A 373 -30.62 -21.23 -69.06
#